data_985493300744fd33a5bf427a7bf1546f
#
_entry.id   985493300744fd33a5bf427a7bf1546f
#
_cell.length_a   1.000
_cell.length_b   1.000
_cell.length_c   1.000
_cell.angle_alpha   90.00
_cell.angle_beta   90.00
_cell.angle_gamma   90.00
#
_symmetry.space_group_name_H-M   'P 1'
#
loop_
_entity.id
_entity.type
_entity.pdbx_description
1 polymer ?
#
loop_
_entity_poly.entity_id
_entity_poly.type
_entity_poly.pdbx_seq_one_letter_code
_entity_poly.pdbx_strand_id
1 'polypeptide(L)'
;TIPAKRGSISDRNGNLLAISNKVYNVILDCKTTNSDADYVEPTIRALVDILGAEEDKVREALNSEETRESQYQVVKKAATMDQQKAFEEYCDLSDTEGMTEAEIKERKNVKGVWFEEDYQRVYPYNELACDTIGFTFSRDTADYGLEGYYNSTLVGIDGRQYGYLNDDSTVEQTIIEASNGNNLETSLDLGIQQIVEKWVTAFKESTGCKNIGVIVENPSNGEILAMDSGDRYDLNDPRDLSSLYSKEEIS
;
A
#
# COMPACT_ATOMS: atom_id res chain seq x y z
N THR A 1 -7.61 14.39 -5.16
CA THR A 1 -6.77 14.49 -3.94
C THR A 1 -5.35 14.14 -4.31
N ILE A 2 -4.36 14.82 -3.74
CA ILE A 2 -2.94 14.50 -3.85
C ILE A 2 -2.56 13.85 -2.51
N PRO A 3 -2.25 12.55 -2.47
CA PRO A 3 -2.03 11.85 -1.21
C PRO A 3 -0.74 12.32 -0.52
N ALA A 4 -0.81 12.55 0.79
CA ALA A 4 0.37 12.79 1.60
C ALA A 4 1.08 11.47 1.94
N LYS A 5 2.40 11.49 1.95
CA LYS A 5 3.21 10.36 2.39
C LYS A 5 3.24 10.32 3.92
N ARG A 6 2.87 9.17 4.52
CA ARG A 6 3.03 8.94 5.96
C ARG A 6 4.52 8.86 6.32
N GLY A 7 4.93 9.49 7.42
CA GLY A 7 6.30 9.52 7.91
C GLY A 7 6.84 8.12 8.20
N SER A 8 8.13 7.91 8.02
CA SER A 8 8.81 6.65 8.33
C SER A 8 9.06 6.50 9.84
N ILE A 9 9.17 5.25 10.29
CA ILE A 9 9.66 4.91 11.63
C ILE A 9 11.01 4.23 11.46
N SER A 10 12.02 4.70 12.16
CA SER A 10 13.38 4.12 12.16
C SER A 10 13.83 3.75 13.55
N ASP A 11 14.78 2.82 13.63
CA ASP A 11 15.52 2.54 14.83
C ASP A 11 16.58 3.64 15.10
N ARG A 12 17.29 3.56 16.22
CA ARG A 12 18.35 4.50 16.61
C ARG A 12 19.53 4.58 15.64
N ASN A 13 19.69 3.58 14.75
CA ASN A 13 20.77 3.47 13.78
C ASN A 13 20.32 3.89 12.36
N GLY A 14 19.06 4.32 12.20
CA GLY A 14 18.48 4.72 10.93
C GLY A 14 17.93 3.55 10.09
N ASN A 15 17.86 2.32 10.65
CA ASN A 15 17.20 1.22 9.97
C ASN A 15 15.68 1.48 9.91
N LEU A 16 15.11 1.39 8.73
CA LEU A 16 13.70 1.68 8.51
C LEU A 16 12.82 0.52 8.97
N LEU A 17 12.05 0.75 10.05
CA LEU A 17 11.12 -0.22 10.63
C LEU A 17 9.73 -0.15 9.98
N ALA A 18 9.31 1.03 9.53
CA ALA A 18 8.09 1.25 8.80
C ALA A 18 8.28 2.36 7.76
N ILE A 19 7.84 2.11 6.53
CA ILE A 19 7.97 3.04 5.39
C ILE A 19 6.66 3.12 4.63
N SER A 20 6.51 4.17 3.82
CA SER A 20 5.40 4.32 2.89
C SER A 20 5.94 4.34 1.47
N ASN A 21 5.64 3.29 0.71
CA ASN A 21 6.03 3.16 -0.68
C ASN A 21 4.97 3.78 -1.58
N LYS A 22 5.41 4.50 -2.61
CA LYS A 22 4.52 5.03 -3.64
C LYS A 22 3.98 3.87 -4.47
N VAL A 23 2.67 3.86 -4.62
CA VAL A 23 1.92 2.88 -5.40
C VAL A 23 0.86 3.61 -6.23
N TYR A 24 0.16 2.87 -7.07
CA TYR A 24 -0.89 3.42 -7.91
C TYR A 24 -2.18 2.64 -7.76
N ASN A 25 -3.30 3.34 -7.59
CA ASN A 25 -4.62 2.76 -7.78
C ASN A 25 -4.97 2.82 -9.26
N VAL A 26 -5.38 1.69 -9.81
CA VAL A 26 -5.79 1.57 -11.22
C VAL A 26 -7.27 1.86 -11.31
N ILE A 27 -7.61 2.90 -12.04
CA ILE A 27 -8.98 3.35 -12.24
C ILE A 27 -9.46 2.97 -13.63
N LEU A 28 -10.68 2.47 -13.70
CA LEU A 28 -11.36 2.11 -14.94
C LEU A 28 -12.59 3.01 -15.14
N ASP A 29 -12.64 3.69 -16.27
CA ASP A 29 -13.84 4.33 -16.82
C ASP A 29 -14.64 3.29 -17.60
N CYS A 30 -15.56 2.63 -16.92
CA CYS A 30 -16.39 1.59 -17.51
C CYS A 30 -17.23 2.14 -18.67
N LYS A 31 -17.71 3.38 -18.57
CA LYS A 31 -18.50 4.01 -19.63
C LYS A 31 -17.68 4.18 -20.92
N THR A 32 -16.43 4.66 -20.81
CA THR A 32 -15.54 4.80 -21.97
C THR A 32 -15.19 3.43 -22.55
N THR A 33 -14.86 2.45 -21.71
CA THR A 33 -14.52 1.09 -22.16
C THR A 33 -15.71 0.40 -22.82
N ASN A 34 -16.93 0.60 -22.32
CA ASN A 34 -18.16 0.03 -22.89
C ASN A 34 -18.70 0.80 -24.10
N SER A 35 -18.10 1.94 -24.48
CA SER A 35 -18.58 2.72 -25.63
C SER A 35 -18.40 2.02 -26.97
N ASP A 36 -17.49 1.05 -27.05
CA ASP A 36 -17.25 0.19 -28.21
C ASP A 36 -16.91 -1.24 -27.75
N ALA A 37 -17.55 -2.23 -28.36
CA ALA A 37 -17.29 -3.64 -28.06
C ALA A 37 -15.83 -4.06 -28.33
N ASP A 38 -15.15 -3.40 -29.27
CA ASP A 38 -13.74 -3.64 -29.58
C ASP A 38 -12.78 -3.19 -28.46
N TYR A 39 -13.21 -2.37 -27.48
CA TYR A 39 -12.38 -1.90 -26.38
C TYR A 39 -12.37 -2.84 -25.16
N VAL A 40 -13.44 -3.62 -24.97
CA VAL A 40 -13.68 -4.39 -23.75
C VAL A 40 -12.59 -5.44 -23.51
N GLU A 41 -12.43 -6.39 -24.44
CA GLU A 41 -11.48 -7.50 -24.25
C GLU A 41 -9.99 -7.05 -24.25
N PRO A 42 -9.54 -6.11 -25.13
CA PRO A 42 -8.18 -5.58 -25.03
C PRO A 42 -7.89 -4.91 -23.68
N THR A 43 -8.85 -4.14 -23.15
CA THR A 43 -8.69 -3.45 -21.86
C THR A 43 -8.64 -4.45 -20.71
N ILE A 44 -9.52 -5.48 -20.70
CA ILE A 44 -9.47 -6.54 -19.68
C ILE A 44 -8.12 -7.25 -19.68
N ARG A 45 -7.63 -7.69 -20.85
CA ARG A 45 -6.33 -8.37 -20.97
C ARG A 45 -5.18 -7.51 -20.47
N ALA A 46 -5.12 -6.25 -20.86
CA ALA A 46 -4.08 -5.34 -20.40
C ALA A 46 -4.11 -5.15 -18.87
N LEU A 47 -5.30 -5.04 -18.28
CA LEU A 47 -5.46 -4.93 -16.82
C LEU A 47 -5.04 -6.21 -16.07
N VAL A 48 -5.36 -7.37 -16.62
CA VAL A 48 -5.07 -8.68 -16.01
C VAL A 48 -3.60 -9.05 -16.21
N ASP A 49 -3.13 -9.04 -17.45
CA ASP A 49 -1.81 -9.59 -17.80
C ASP A 49 -0.65 -8.69 -17.35
N ILE A 50 -0.83 -7.37 -17.41
CA ILE A 50 0.25 -6.42 -17.09
C ILE A 50 0.15 -5.96 -15.64
N LEU A 51 -1.06 -5.59 -15.19
CA LEU A 51 -1.26 -5.03 -13.87
C LEU A 51 -1.63 -6.10 -12.83
N GLY A 52 -1.99 -7.31 -13.24
CA GLY A 52 -2.43 -8.38 -12.34
C GLY A 52 -3.74 -8.04 -11.63
N ALA A 53 -4.67 -7.36 -12.32
CA ALA A 53 -6.02 -7.15 -11.80
C ALA A 53 -6.79 -8.48 -11.78
N GLU A 54 -7.73 -8.61 -10.85
CA GLU A 54 -8.61 -9.78 -10.80
C GLU A 54 -9.64 -9.71 -11.93
N GLU A 55 -9.57 -10.64 -12.89
CA GLU A 55 -10.42 -10.64 -14.09
C GLU A 55 -11.92 -10.56 -13.75
N ASP A 56 -12.36 -11.35 -12.77
CA ASP A 56 -13.76 -11.39 -12.35
C ASP A 56 -14.24 -10.01 -11.87
N LYS A 57 -13.41 -9.28 -11.10
CA LYS A 57 -13.74 -7.93 -10.62
C LYS A 57 -13.79 -6.91 -11.76
N VAL A 58 -12.87 -7.02 -12.72
CA VAL A 58 -12.88 -6.14 -13.90
C VAL A 58 -14.14 -6.38 -14.74
N ARG A 59 -14.47 -7.65 -15.00
CA ARG A 59 -15.67 -8.03 -15.74
C ARG A 59 -16.95 -7.62 -15.01
N GLU A 60 -17.01 -7.79 -13.69
CA GLU A 60 -18.14 -7.34 -12.88
C GLU A 60 -18.31 -5.82 -12.98
N ALA A 61 -17.24 -5.04 -12.87
CA ALA A 61 -17.29 -3.59 -13.00
C ALA A 61 -17.84 -3.14 -14.37
N LEU A 62 -17.47 -3.83 -15.46
CA LEU A 62 -17.92 -3.52 -16.82
C LEU A 62 -19.36 -3.97 -17.11
N ASN A 63 -19.87 -5.01 -16.45
CA ASN A 63 -21.15 -5.62 -16.78
C ASN A 63 -22.27 -5.29 -15.80
N SER A 64 -21.97 -4.96 -14.53
CA SER A 64 -22.99 -4.66 -13.52
C SER A 64 -23.78 -3.41 -13.90
N GLU A 65 -25.10 -3.44 -13.70
CA GLU A 65 -25.99 -2.29 -13.94
C GLU A 65 -25.59 -1.06 -13.09
N GLU A 66 -24.98 -1.28 -11.92
CA GLU A 66 -24.58 -0.21 -11.02
C GLU A 66 -23.29 0.50 -11.45
N THR A 67 -22.37 -0.22 -12.13
CA THR A 67 -21.01 0.26 -12.40
C THR A 67 -20.69 0.44 -13.88
N ARG A 68 -21.42 -0.20 -14.79
CA ARG A 68 -21.14 -0.18 -16.25
C ARG A 68 -21.09 1.22 -16.88
N GLU A 69 -21.81 2.18 -16.32
CA GLU A 69 -21.83 3.58 -16.76
C GLU A 69 -20.96 4.49 -15.85
N SER A 70 -20.29 3.91 -14.88
CA SER A 70 -19.39 4.65 -13.99
C SER A 70 -18.12 5.06 -14.73
N GLN A 71 -17.71 6.30 -14.51
CA GLN A 71 -16.43 6.80 -14.99
C GLN A 71 -15.28 6.61 -13.99
N TYR A 72 -15.57 6.00 -12.83
CA TYR A 72 -14.59 5.81 -11.78
C TYR A 72 -14.83 4.50 -11.03
N GLN A 73 -14.06 3.47 -11.35
CA GLN A 73 -14.03 2.20 -10.64
C GLN A 73 -12.59 1.82 -10.31
N VAL A 74 -12.29 1.58 -9.04
CA VAL A 74 -10.97 1.10 -8.62
C VAL A 74 -10.90 -0.40 -8.87
N VAL A 75 -10.24 -0.82 -9.95
CA VAL A 75 -10.15 -2.23 -10.34
C VAL A 75 -8.92 -2.93 -9.77
N LYS A 76 -7.89 -2.17 -9.38
CA LYS A 76 -6.73 -2.69 -8.66
C LYS A 76 -6.15 -1.61 -7.76
N LYS A 77 -5.79 -1.99 -6.53
CA LYS A 77 -5.05 -1.15 -5.60
C LYS A 77 -3.58 -1.53 -5.58
N ALA A 78 -2.74 -0.58 -5.20
CA ALA A 78 -1.32 -0.78 -4.94
C ALA A 78 -0.54 -1.41 -6.10
N ALA A 79 -0.85 -1.03 -7.35
CA ALA A 79 0.01 -1.35 -8.48
C ALA A 79 1.38 -0.68 -8.29
N THR A 80 2.46 -1.40 -8.60
CA THR A 80 3.82 -0.88 -8.47
C THR A 80 4.15 0.12 -9.58
N MET A 81 5.21 0.93 -9.37
CA MET A 81 5.72 1.82 -10.41
C MET A 81 6.15 1.06 -11.68
N ASP A 82 6.69 -0.16 -11.51
CA ASP A 82 7.11 -0.98 -12.66
C ASP A 82 5.89 -1.48 -13.45
N GLN A 83 4.81 -1.85 -12.77
CA GLN A 83 3.54 -2.24 -13.41
C GLN A 83 2.92 -1.05 -14.15
N GLN A 84 2.90 0.13 -13.53
CA GLN A 84 2.39 1.34 -14.19
C GLN A 84 3.19 1.67 -15.45
N LYS A 85 4.53 1.66 -15.38
CA LYS A 85 5.39 1.89 -16.53
C LYS A 85 5.19 0.84 -17.62
N ALA A 86 5.13 -0.44 -17.26
CA ALA A 86 4.88 -1.52 -18.23
C ALA A 86 3.55 -1.35 -18.96
N PHE A 87 2.52 -0.87 -18.26
CA PHE A 87 1.22 -0.58 -18.87
C PHE A 87 1.29 0.63 -19.81
N GLU A 88 1.96 1.71 -19.42
CA GLU A 88 2.17 2.89 -20.24
C GLU A 88 2.96 2.55 -21.51
N GLU A 89 4.05 1.78 -21.37
CA GLU A 89 4.86 1.28 -22.51
C GLU A 89 4.04 0.36 -23.42
N TYR A 90 3.17 -0.48 -22.85
CA TYR A 90 2.27 -1.32 -23.65
C TYR A 90 1.30 -0.47 -24.48
N CYS A 91 0.77 0.60 -23.93
CA CYS A 91 -0.18 1.50 -24.60
C CYS A 91 0.49 2.54 -25.52
N ASP A 92 1.82 2.71 -25.41
CA ASP A 92 2.56 3.64 -26.27
C ASP A 92 2.73 3.06 -27.68
N LEU A 93 2.18 3.77 -28.67
CA LEU A 93 2.26 3.45 -30.09
C LEU A 93 3.15 4.44 -30.86
N SER A 94 4.04 5.15 -30.18
CA SER A 94 4.96 6.09 -30.83
C SER A 94 5.99 5.38 -31.72
N ASP A 95 6.37 4.15 -31.36
CA ASP A 95 7.18 3.26 -32.16
C ASP A 95 6.47 1.92 -32.32
N THR A 96 6.14 1.58 -33.57
CA THR A 96 5.43 0.33 -33.91
C THR A 96 6.27 -0.60 -34.79
N GLU A 97 7.59 -0.33 -34.89
CA GLU A 97 8.50 -1.16 -35.67
C GLU A 97 8.53 -2.61 -35.12
N GLY A 98 8.26 -3.58 -35.98
CA GLY A 98 8.21 -4.99 -35.62
C GLY A 98 6.87 -5.49 -35.04
N MET A 99 5.88 -4.62 -34.83
CA MET A 99 4.54 -5.02 -34.41
C MET A 99 3.68 -5.43 -35.60
N THR A 100 2.81 -6.40 -35.37
CA THR A 100 1.75 -6.77 -36.33
C THR A 100 0.59 -5.80 -36.26
N GLU A 101 -0.21 -5.71 -37.34
CA GLU A 101 -1.42 -4.88 -37.35
C GLU A 101 -2.42 -5.30 -36.25
N ALA A 102 -2.47 -6.59 -35.90
CA ALA A 102 -3.33 -7.10 -34.85
C ALA A 102 -2.89 -6.60 -33.48
N GLU A 103 -1.58 -6.62 -33.18
CA GLU A 103 -1.02 -6.09 -31.93
C GLU A 103 -1.25 -4.59 -31.80
N ILE A 104 -1.03 -3.84 -32.88
CA ILE A 104 -1.28 -2.39 -32.88
C ILE A 104 -2.78 -2.12 -32.63
N LYS A 105 -3.68 -2.86 -33.29
CA LYS A 105 -5.13 -2.73 -33.08
C LYS A 105 -5.49 -3.03 -31.62
N GLU A 106 -4.95 -4.10 -31.06
CA GLU A 106 -5.21 -4.51 -29.68
C GLU A 106 -4.80 -3.43 -28.68
N ARG A 107 -3.55 -2.95 -28.75
CA ARG A 107 -3.02 -1.91 -27.85
C ARG A 107 -3.76 -0.59 -28.01
N LYS A 108 -4.10 -0.21 -29.25
CA LYS A 108 -4.88 1.00 -29.55
C LYS A 108 -6.27 0.97 -28.92
N ASN A 109 -6.82 -0.21 -28.72
CA ASN A 109 -8.17 -0.43 -28.20
C ASN A 109 -8.21 -0.54 -26.66
N VAL A 110 -7.09 -0.45 -25.97
CA VAL A 110 -7.06 -0.29 -24.50
C VAL A 110 -7.56 1.12 -24.17
N LYS A 111 -8.69 1.24 -23.49
CA LYS A 111 -9.37 2.51 -23.20
C LYS A 111 -9.90 2.58 -21.78
N GLY A 112 -10.00 3.83 -21.30
CA GLY A 112 -10.65 4.11 -20.02
C GLY A 112 -9.82 3.77 -18.81
N VAL A 113 -8.50 3.58 -18.92
CA VAL A 113 -7.61 3.25 -17.79
C VAL A 113 -6.71 4.43 -17.46
N TRP A 114 -6.62 4.78 -16.19
CA TRP A 114 -5.60 5.70 -15.67
C TRP A 114 -5.17 5.33 -14.27
N PHE A 115 -4.16 6.02 -13.76
CA PHE A 115 -3.52 5.76 -12.48
C PHE A 115 -3.68 6.94 -11.54
N GLU A 116 -4.03 6.64 -10.30
CA GLU A 116 -3.99 7.62 -9.21
C GLU A 116 -2.90 7.24 -8.21
N GLU A 117 -2.06 8.19 -7.87
CA GLU A 117 -1.01 7.98 -6.87
C GLU A 117 -1.60 7.72 -5.50
N ASP A 118 -0.97 6.80 -4.77
CA ASP A 118 -1.27 6.49 -3.38
C ASP A 118 0.00 6.00 -2.67
N TYR A 119 -0.09 5.76 -1.38
CA TYR A 119 1.00 5.20 -0.58
C TYR A 119 0.54 3.95 0.15
N GLN A 120 1.37 2.91 0.07
CA GLN A 120 1.20 1.69 0.85
C GLN A 120 2.20 1.66 1.99
N ARG A 121 1.69 1.40 3.21
CA ARG A 121 2.55 1.17 4.37
C ARG A 121 3.20 -0.19 4.26
N VAL A 122 4.51 -0.26 4.51
CA VAL A 122 5.32 -1.48 4.45
C VAL A 122 6.21 -1.54 5.69
N TYR A 123 6.28 -2.72 6.26
CA TYR A 123 7.12 -3.06 7.41
C TYR A 123 8.20 -4.04 6.94
N PRO A 124 9.44 -3.56 6.66
CA PRO A 124 10.48 -4.37 6.02
C PRO A 124 10.91 -5.61 6.78
N TYR A 125 10.66 -5.63 8.09
CA TYR A 125 11.05 -6.74 8.98
C TYR A 125 9.85 -7.58 9.45
N ASN A 126 8.70 -7.45 8.80
CA ASN A 126 7.48 -8.21 9.02
C ASN A 126 7.01 -8.24 10.49
N GLU A 127 7.47 -9.22 11.27
CA GLU A 127 7.04 -9.48 12.65
C GLU A 127 7.86 -8.74 13.71
N LEU A 128 9.00 -8.15 13.32
CA LEU A 128 9.95 -7.57 14.26
C LEU A 128 9.34 -6.41 15.05
N ALA A 129 9.40 -6.50 16.37
CA ALA A 129 8.86 -5.52 17.32
C ALA A 129 7.38 -5.18 17.04
N CYS A 130 6.57 -6.14 16.56
CA CYS A 130 5.22 -5.92 16.07
C CYS A 130 4.33 -5.22 17.10
N ASP A 131 4.37 -5.62 18.37
CA ASP A 131 3.58 -5.00 19.44
C ASP A 131 4.03 -3.56 19.74
N THR A 132 5.31 -3.27 19.54
CA THR A 132 5.87 -1.95 19.78
C THR A 132 5.59 -1.01 18.62
N ILE A 133 5.82 -1.46 17.39
CA ILE A 133 5.62 -0.65 16.19
C ILE A 133 4.14 -0.45 15.94
N GLY A 134 3.35 -1.54 16.02
CA GLY A 134 1.94 -1.52 15.62
C GLY A 134 1.75 -1.43 14.11
N PHE A 135 0.52 -1.26 13.66
CA PHE A 135 0.18 -1.24 12.25
C PHE A 135 -0.89 -0.21 11.92
N THR A 136 -1.06 0.05 10.63
CA THR A 136 -2.09 0.96 10.11
C THR A 136 -3.27 0.18 9.53
N PHE A 137 -4.49 0.67 9.77
CA PHE A 137 -5.72 0.13 9.15
C PHE A 137 -5.95 0.71 7.74
N SER A 138 -5.55 1.95 7.57
CA SER A 138 -5.57 2.67 6.31
C SER A 138 -4.37 3.62 6.29
N ARG A 139 -4.22 4.38 5.21
CA ARG A 139 -3.16 5.40 5.11
C ARG A 139 -3.17 6.38 6.29
N ASP A 140 -4.35 6.73 6.81
CA ASP A 140 -4.55 7.82 7.77
C ASP A 140 -4.87 7.35 9.18
N THR A 141 -5.16 6.06 9.39
CA THR A 141 -5.61 5.53 10.67
C THR A 141 -4.74 4.41 11.18
N ALA A 142 -4.35 4.53 12.44
CA ALA A 142 -3.65 3.53 13.22
C ALA A 142 -4.03 3.67 14.69
N ASP A 143 -4.22 2.55 15.41
CA ASP A 143 -4.65 2.56 16.81
C ASP A 143 -3.66 1.83 17.74
N TYR A 144 -2.68 1.10 17.18
CA TYR A 144 -1.78 0.27 17.96
C TYR A 144 -0.33 0.73 17.87
N GLY A 145 0.42 0.49 18.95
CA GLY A 145 1.85 0.73 19.06
C GLY A 145 2.26 2.18 18.78
N LEU A 146 3.46 2.36 18.26
CA LEU A 146 3.99 3.66 17.87
C LEU A 146 3.20 4.27 16.70
N GLU A 147 2.72 3.44 15.79
CA GLU A 147 1.84 3.88 14.69
C GLU A 147 0.58 4.57 15.20
N GLY A 148 -0.07 4.00 16.22
CA GLY A 148 -1.27 4.59 16.81
C GLY A 148 -0.94 5.79 17.69
N TYR A 149 0.01 5.67 18.60
CA TYR A 149 0.35 6.74 19.54
C TYR A 149 0.83 8.02 18.84
N TYR A 150 1.64 7.88 17.79
CA TYR A 150 2.15 9.00 17.00
C TYR A 150 1.41 9.22 15.70
N ASN A 151 0.16 8.73 15.59
CA ASN A 151 -0.59 8.83 14.34
C ASN A 151 -0.68 10.27 13.81
N SER A 152 -0.97 11.23 14.68
CA SER A 152 -1.05 12.66 14.32
C SER A 152 0.27 13.29 13.85
N THR A 153 1.41 12.69 14.23
CA THR A 153 2.75 13.13 13.80
C THR A 153 3.13 12.49 12.46
N LEU A 154 2.79 11.19 12.32
CA LEU A 154 3.15 10.38 11.17
C LEU A 154 2.24 10.66 9.96
N VAL A 155 0.95 10.91 10.17
CA VAL A 155 0.02 11.21 9.09
C VAL A 155 0.31 12.61 8.53
N GLY A 156 0.33 12.73 7.20
CA GLY A 156 0.46 14.03 6.53
C GLY A 156 -0.91 14.69 6.31
N ILE A 157 -0.89 15.75 5.55
CA ILE A 157 -2.10 16.46 5.11
C ILE A 157 -2.16 16.36 3.59
N ASP A 158 -3.23 15.75 3.10
CA ASP A 158 -3.43 15.61 1.66
C ASP A 158 -3.55 16.95 0.96
N GLY A 159 -2.93 17.03 -0.19
CA GLY A 159 -3.10 18.12 -1.13
C GLY A 159 -4.39 17.97 -1.95
N ARG A 160 -4.68 18.98 -2.72
CA ARG A 160 -5.86 19.04 -3.59
C ARG A 160 -5.52 19.65 -4.92
N GLN A 161 -6.02 19.04 -5.97
CA GLN A 161 -6.02 19.64 -7.30
C GLN A 161 -7.46 19.80 -7.75
N TYR A 162 -7.83 21.00 -8.14
CA TYR A 162 -9.14 21.29 -8.70
C TYR A 162 -9.01 22.30 -9.82
N GLY A 163 -9.88 22.16 -10.81
CA GLY A 163 -9.98 23.06 -11.92
C GLY A 163 -11.33 23.78 -11.89
N TYR A 164 -11.36 25.01 -12.36
CA TYR A 164 -12.58 25.75 -12.64
C TYR A 164 -12.47 26.41 -14.01
N LEU A 165 -13.62 26.57 -14.65
CA LEU A 165 -13.70 27.33 -15.89
C LEU A 165 -13.72 28.82 -15.53
N ASN A 166 -12.77 29.57 -16.07
CA ASN A 166 -12.80 31.04 -15.96
C ASN A 166 -13.82 31.64 -16.97
N ASP A 167 -13.98 32.94 -16.91
CA ASP A 167 -14.91 33.68 -17.77
C ASP A 167 -14.64 33.50 -19.29
N ASP A 168 -13.40 33.14 -19.64
CA ASP A 168 -12.96 32.89 -21.02
C ASP A 168 -13.11 31.40 -21.43
N SER A 169 -13.78 30.56 -20.60
CA SER A 169 -13.94 29.11 -20.79
C SER A 169 -12.63 28.34 -20.84
N THR A 170 -11.55 28.88 -20.30
CA THR A 170 -10.30 28.16 -20.08
C THR A 170 -10.31 27.51 -18.70
N VAL A 171 -9.72 26.30 -18.60
CA VAL A 171 -9.59 25.57 -17.33
C VAL A 171 -8.40 26.14 -16.57
N GLU A 172 -8.65 26.85 -15.48
CA GLU A 172 -7.62 27.20 -14.51
C GLU A 172 -7.50 26.10 -13.46
N GLN A 173 -6.28 25.64 -13.22
CA GLN A 173 -6.00 24.63 -12.20
C GLN A 173 -5.37 25.27 -10.97
N THR A 174 -5.90 24.92 -9.82
CA THR A 174 -5.30 25.26 -8.53
C THR A 174 -4.79 23.98 -7.89
N ILE A 175 -3.51 23.98 -7.52
CA ILE A 175 -2.85 22.87 -6.83
C ILE A 175 -2.49 23.34 -5.43
N ILE A 176 -2.95 22.62 -4.43
CA ILE A 176 -2.50 22.71 -3.05
C ILE A 176 -1.68 21.47 -2.80
N GLU A 177 -0.38 21.63 -2.63
CA GLU A 177 0.55 20.54 -2.43
C GLU A 177 0.25 19.78 -1.13
N ALA A 178 0.48 18.47 -1.15
CA ALA A 178 0.41 17.64 0.05
C ALA A 178 1.56 17.98 1.01
N SER A 179 1.28 17.96 2.30
CA SER A 179 2.29 18.06 3.35
C SER A 179 2.52 16.66 3.94
N ASN A 180 3.69 16.09 3.71
CA ASN A 180 4.03 14.77 4.22
C ASN A 180 4.10 14.75 5.76
N GLY A 181 3.82 13.58 6.34
CA GLY A 181 3.99 13.37 7.77
C GLY A 181 5.45 13.40 8.21
N ASN A 182 5.68 13.68 9.50
CA ASN A 182 7.02 13.69 10.08
C ASN A 182 7.51 12.26 10.33
N ASN A 183 8.82 12.07 10.19
CA ASN A 183 9.45 10.81 10.53
C ASN A 183 9.60 10.67 12.05
N LEU A 184 9.59 9.43 12.54
CA LEU A 184 9.82 9.07 13.91
C LEU A 184 11.11 8.25 14.03
N GLU A 185 12.07 8.74 14.81
CA GLU A 185 13.26 7.98 15.23
C GLU A 185 13.03 7.44 16.63
N THR A 186 13.26 6.14 16.81
CA THR A 186 13.06 5.44 18.09
C THR A 186 14.38 5.10 18.74
N SER A 187 14.34 4.79 20.04
CA SER A 187 15.48 4.25 20.77
C SER A 187 15.72 2.75 20.53
N LEU A 188 14.82 2.05 19.81
CA LEU A 188 14.99 0.64 19.48
C LEU A 188 16.30 0.41 18.74
N ASP A 189 16.90 -0.74 18.98
CA ASP A 189 18.07 -1.23 18.25
C ASP A 189 17.69 -2.52 17.54
N LEU A 190 17.74 -2.50 16.21
CA LEU A 190 17.35 -3.63 15.36
C LEU A 190 18.10 -4.91 15.73
N GLY A 191 19.41 -4.81 15.97
CA GLY A 191 20.24 -5.96 16.30
C GLY A 191 19.90 -6.56 17.66
N ILE A 192 19.67 -5.69 18.67
CA ILE A 192 19.27 -6.13 20.02
C ILE A 192 17.87 -6.74 19.97
N GLN A 193 16.94 -6.13 19.25
CA GLN A 193 15.58 -6.63 19.08
C GLN A 193 15.59 -8.04 18.47
N GLN A 194 16.35 -8.27 17.40
CA GLN A 194 16.47 -9.59 16.76
C GLN A 194 17.05 -10.66 17.71
N ILE A 195 18.02 -10.28 18.55
CA ILE A 195 18.60 -11.19 19.55
C ILE A 195 17.55 -11.54 20.61
N VAL A 196 16.81 -10.55 21.12
CA VAL A 196 15.76 -10.76 22.12
C VAL A 196 14.69 -11.69 21.56
N GLU A 197 14.16 -11.43 20.37
CA GLU A 197 13.11 -12.24 19.74
C GLU A 197 13.56 -13.69 19.52
N LYS A 198 14.78 -13.87 19.04
CA LYS A 198 15.36 -15.21 18.86
C LYS A 198 15.37 -16.02 20.17
N TRP A 199 15.82 -15.40 21.27
CA TRP A 199 15.93 -16.09 22.53
C TRP A 199 14.59 -16.26 23.25
N VAL A 200 13.66 -15.35 23.08
CA VAL A 200 12.29 -15.47 23.57
C VAL A 200 11.59 -16.64 22.89
N THR A 201 11.72 -16.78 21.56
CA THR A 201 11.18 -17.91 20.81
C THR A 201 11.76 -19.25 21.32
N ALA A 202 13.08 -19.34 21.38
CA ALA A 202 13.75 -20.56 21.86
C ALA A 202 13.37 -20.91 23.31
N PHE A 203 13.18 -19.93 24.17
CA PHE A 203 12.73 -20.13 25.54
C PHE A 203 11.28 -20.62 25.61
N LYS A 204 10.36 -20.03 24.85
CA LYS A 204 8.96 -20.49 24.75
C LYS A 204 8.89 -21.95 24.27
N GLU A 205 9.63 -22.29 23.22
CA GLU A 205 9.68 -23.64 22.67
C GLU A 205 10.23 -24.67 23.68
N SER A 206 11.29 -24.30 24.41
CA SER A 206 11.93 -25.21 25.36
C SER A 206 11.16 -25.43 26.66
N THR A 207 10.41 -24.43 27.11
CA THR A 207 9.71 -24.44 28.41
C THR A 207 8.21 -24.67 28.30
N GLY A 208 7.62 -24.38 27.13
CA GLY A 208 6.18 -24.40 26.93
C GLY A 208 5.45 -23.28 27.68
N CYS A 209 6.14 -22.19 28.07
CA CYS A 209 5.51 -21.07 28.75
C CYS A 209 4.51 -20.38 27.81
N LYS A 210 3.34 -20.01 28.35
CA LYS A 210 2.30 -19.34 27.57
C LYS A 210 2.60 -17.85 27.36
N ASN A 211 3.09 -17.19 28.40
CA ASN A 211 3.36 -15.76 28.39
C ASN A 211 4.80 -15.50 28.78
N ILE A 212 5.44 -14.59 28.09
CA ILE A 212 6.79 -14.08 28.39
C ILE A 212 6.83 -12.62 27.96
N GLY A 213 7.57 -11.81 28.69
CA GLY A 213 7.86 -10.44 28.30
C GLY A 213 9.32 -10.11 28.58
N VAL A 214 9.97 -9.47 27.65
CA VAL A 214 11.35 -9.01 27.78
C VAL A 214 11.43 -7.54 27.40
N ILE A 215 12.10 -6.75 28.24
CA ILE A 215 12.44 -5.36 27.98
C ILE A 215 13.95 -5.20 28.22
N VAL A 216 14.62 -4.62 27.22
CA VAL A 216 16.04 -4.25 27.34
C VAL A 216 16.14 -2.74 27.42
N GLU A 217 16.66 -2.24 28.53
CA GLU A 217 16.77 -0.82 28.80
C GLU A 217 18.23 -0.42 29.04
N ASN A 218 18.60 0.75 28.54
CA ASN A 218 19.88 1.38 28.90
C ASN A 218 19.75 2.08 30.27
N PRO A 219 20.40 1.58 31.33
CA PRO A 219 20.19 2.11 32.67
C PRO A 219 20.75 3.52 32.85
N SER A 220 21.56 4.01 31.92
CA SER A 220 22.19 5.34 32.04
C SER A 220 21.24 6.47 31.61
N ASN A 221 20.26 6.19 30.74
CA ASN A 221 19.39 7.21 30.18
C ASN A 221 17.92 6.79 30.07
N GLY A 222 17.57 5.53 30.38
CA GLY A 222 16.21 5.02 30.35
C GLY A 222 15.69 4.68 28.93
N GLU A 223 16.56 4.65 27.91
CA GLU A 223 16.15 4.26 26.58
C GLU A 223 15.80 2.79 26.50
N ILE A 224 14.63 2.48 25.93
CA ILE A 224 14.23 1.11 25.61
C ILE A 224 14.88 0.72 24.28
N LEU A 225 15.74 -0.30 24.33
CA LEU A 225 16.49 -0.79 23.17
C LEU A 225 15.78 -1.94 22.46
N ALA A 226 15.00 -2.75 23.20
CA ALA A 226 14.19 -3.82 22.66
C ALA A 226 13.02 -4.14 23.60
N MET A 227 11.89 -4.58 23.02
CA MET A 227 10.72 -5.10 23.72
C MET A 227 10.13 -6.26 22.94
N ASP A 228 9.74 -7.35 23.62
CA ASP A 228 9.07 -8.48 23.01
C ASP A 228 8.13 -9.17 24.01
N SER A 229 6.91 -9.50 23.57
CA SER A 229 5.91 -10.24 24.34
C SER A 229 5.92 -11.73 24.04
N GLY A 230 6.66 -12.15 23.02
CA GLY A 230 6.79 -13.54 22.58
C GLY A 230 5.69 -14.02 21.65
N ASP A 231 4.63 -13.25 21.45
CA ASP A 231 3.59 -13.51 20.42
C ASP A 231 3.80 -12.52 19.29
N ARG A 232 3.91 -13.00 18.05
CA ARG A 232 4.23 -12.17 16.90
C ARG A 232 3.27 -12.41 15.77
N TYR A 233 2.99 -11.35 15.05
CA TYR A 233 2.16 -11.32 13.85
C TYR A 233 2.84 -10.49 12.77
N ASP A 234 2.53 -10.78 11.51
CA ASP A 234 3.06 -10.00 10.38
C ASP A 234 2.38 -8.62 10.34
N LEU A 235 3.16 -7.58 10.51
CA LEU A 235 2.69 -6.19 10.42
C LEU A 235 2.14 -5.83 9.03
N ASN A 236 2.55 -6.55 7.98
CA ASN A 236 2.03 -6.36 6.63
C ASN A 236 0.70 -7.09 6.40
N ASP A 237 0.38 -8.12 7.23
CA ASP A 237 -0.92 -8.80 7.25
C ASP A 237 -1.42 -9.03 8.68
N PRO A 238 -1.70 -7.96 9.44
CA PRO A 238 -2.01 -8.05 10.86
C PRO A 238 -3.36 -8.70 11.18
N ARG A 239 -4.13 -9.06 10.17
CA ARG A 239 -5.40 -9.78 10.32
C ARG A 239 -5.26 -11.29 10.17
N ASP A 240 -4.15 -11.75 9.63
CA ASP A 240 -3.81 -13.18 9.62
C ASP A 240 -3.26 -13.57 11.00
N LEU A 241 -4.15 -14.03 11.88
CA LEU A 241 -3.81 -14.50 13.21
C LEU A 241 -3.56 -16.02 13.25
N SER A 242 -3.44 -16.68 12.10
CA SER A 242 -3.25 -18.13 11.99
C SER A 242 -1.94 -18.63 12.62
N SER A 243 -0.94 -17.74 12.76
CA SER A 243 0.30 -18.02 13.47
C SER A 243 0.16 -18.01 15.00
N LEU A 244 -0.85 -17.32 15.54
CA LEU A 244 -1.06 -17.11 16.99
C LEU A 244 -2.15 -18.03 17.55
N TYR A 245 -3.17 -18.31 16.76
CA TYR A 245 -4.38 -19.02 17.19
C TYR A 245 -4.73 -20.17 16.26
N SER A 246 -5.22 -21.25 16.83
CA SER A 246 -5.82 -22.33 16.04
C SER A 246 -7.14 -21.86 15.40
N LYS A 247 -7.60 -22.54 14.33
CA LYS A 247 -8.87 -22.21 13.67
C LYS A 247 -10.08 -22.25 14.63
N GLU A 248 -9.98 -23.02 15.71
CA GLU A 248 -11.02 -23.16 16.73
C GLU A 248 -11.06 -21.96 17.69
N GLU A 249 -9.93 -21.25 17.85
CA GLU A 249 -9.81 -20.07 18.73
C GLU A 249 -10.17 -18.77 18.00
N ILE A 250 -10.18 -18.76 16.67
CA ILE A 250 -10.52 -17.59 15.84
C ILE A 250 -12.02 -17.55 15.51
N SER A 251 -12.75 -18.68 15.67
CA SER A 251 -14.19 -18.81 15.40
C SER A 251 -15.02 -18.39 16.62
#